data_00c1b5025057ec6ee31326a582f5c6d0
#
_entry.id   00c1b5025057ec6ee31326a582f5c6d0
#
_cell.length_a   1.000
_cell.length_b   1.000
_cell.length_c   1.000
_cell.angle_alpha   90.00
_cell.angle_beta   90.00
_cell.angle_gamma   90.00
#
_symmetry.space_group_name_H-M   'P 1'
#
loop_
_entity.id
_entity.type
_entity.pdbx_description
1 polymer ?
#
loop_
_entity_poly.entity_id
_entity_poly.type
_entity_poly.pdbx_seq_one_letter_code
_entity_poly.pdbx_strand_id
1 'polypeptide(L)'
;MSDFRVPFGAAETEFTEKRSRFIGHLLPVHSEEQAREFIAQIKKKYYDARHNCWCYLIGSDTLRYGDDGEPQGTAGQPMLNVFRRENVTNVVCVVTRYFGGILLGAGGLTRAYSKSARDALAAAGVAEMGRWATVDIPCPYALLERVKGQVTSLCGTVDNADYGADIRLGVSLPAEQVDAMQAWLTEATAGSVSLTVTAEEYRPGPRIEI
;
A
#
# COMPACT_ATOMS: atom_id res chain seq x y z
N MET A 1 10.90 11.54 10.74
CA MET A 1 10.99 11.18 9.29
C MET A 1 9.65 11.43 8.71
N SER A 2 9.52 11.98 7.52
CA SER A 2 8.21 12.13 6.89
C SER A 2 7.68 10.74 6.57
N ASP A 3 6.62 10.34 7.26
CA ASP A 3 5.95 9.09 7.00
C ASP A 3 5.37 9.15 5.58
N PHE A 4 5.84 8.27 4.72
CA PHE A 4 5.31 8.09 3.38
C PHE A 4 4.51 6.79 3.32
N ARG A 5 3.61 6.72 2.35
CA ARG A 5 2.81 5.55 2.10
C ARG A 5 3.39 4.71 0.97
N VAL A 6 3.11 3.43 1.03
CA VAL A 6 3.40 2.48 -0.05
C VAL A 6 2.13 1.71 -0.41
N PRO A 7 1.97 1.21 -1.64
CA PRO A 7 0.86 0.30 -1.93
C PRO A 7 0.97 -0.94 -1.05
N PHE A 8 -0.17 -1.38 -0.49
CA PHE A 8 -0.18 -2.57 0.37
C PHE A 8 0.01 -3.87 -0.43
N GLY A 9 -0.42 -3.89 -1.70
CA GLY A 9 -0.28 -5.03 -2.57
C GLY A 9 -0.40 -4.68 -4.06
N ALA A 10 -0.37 -5.71 -4.90
CA ALA A 10 -0.66 -5.58 -6.32
C ALA A 10 -2.17 -5.44 -6.55
N ALA A 11 -2.55 -4.71 -7.59
CA ALA A 11 -3.95 -4.58 -8.00
C ALA A 11 -4.10 -4.45 -9.52
N GLU A 12 -5.22 -4.95 -10.01
CA GLU A 12 -5.69 -4.77 -11.39
C GLU A 12 -7.13 -4.28 -11.35
N THR A 13 -7.44 -3.22 -12.08
CA THR A 13 -8.78 -2.65 -12.18
C THR A 13 -9.10 -2.31 -13.62
N GLU A 14 -10.40 -2.27 -13.94
CA GLU A 14 -10.84 -1.99 -15.28
C GLU A 14 -12.08 -1.11 -15.30
N PHE A 15 -12.16 -0.21 -16.26
CA PHE A 15 -13.39 0.52 -16.59
C PHE A 15 -13.44 0.89 -18.06
N THR A 16 -14.64 1.26 -18.52
CA THR A 16 -14.86 1.74 -19.87
C THR A 16 -15.34 3.19 -19.88
N GLU A 17 -14.73 4.02 -20.72
CA GLU A 17 -15.12 5.41 -20.94
C GLU A 17 -15.22 5.68 -22.44
N LYS A 18 -16.38 6.13 -22.91
CA LYS A 18 -16.66 6.37 -24.35
C LYS A 18 -16.19 5.22 -25.25
N ARG A 19 -16.54 3.99 -24.88
CA ARG A 19 -16.15 2.74 -25.53
C ARG A 19 -14.64 2.42 -25.47
N SER A 20 -13.79 3.30 -24.97
CA SER A 20 -12.38 2.96 -24.67
C SER A 20 -12.30 2.18 -23.38
N ARG A 21 -11.58 1.06 -23.41
CA ARG A 21 -11.33 0.20 -22.25
C ARG A 21 -10.00 0.60 -21.62
N PHE A 22 -10.00 0.84 -20.31
CA PHE A 22 -8.83 1.18 -19.51
C PHE A 22 -8.60 0.11 -18.46
N ILE A 23 -7.40 -0.45 -18.41
CA ILE A 23 -7.00 -1.46 -17.44
C ILE A 23 -5.81 -0.88 -16.65
N GLY A 24 -6.02 -0.64 -15.36
CA GLY A 24 -4.98 -0.17 -14.45
C GLY A 24 -4.30 -1.34 -13.77
N HIS A 25 -2.97 -1.41 -13.87
CA HIS A 25 -2.12 -2.41 -13.22
C HIS A 25 -1.19 -1.69 -12.27
N LEU A 26 -1.17 -2.10 -10.99
CA LEU A 26 -0.35 -1.51 -9.95
C LEU A 26 0.44 -2.58 -9.23
N LEU A 27 1.72 -2.29 -8.95
CA LEU A 27 2.60 -3.16 -8.18
C LEU A 27 3.48 -2.34 -7.23
N PRO A 28 3.64 -2.76 -5.94
CA PRO A 28 4.72 -2.26 -5.09
C PRO A 28 6.09 -2.63 -5.67
N VAL A 29 7.03 -1.68 -5.70
CA VAL A 29 8.39 -1.91 -6.21
C VAL A 29 9.42 -1.18 -5.35
N HIS A 30 10.64 -1.72 -5.28
CA HIS A 30 11.72 -1.14 -4.48
C HIS A 30 12.90 -0.65 -5.31
N SER A 31 12.87 -0.89 -6.64
CA SER A 31 13.93 -0.45 -7.55
C SER A 31 13.37 -0.09 -8.94
N GLU A 32 14.12 0.75 -9.67
CA GLU A 32 13.79 1.06 -11.08
C GLU A 32 13.80 -0.19 -11.97
N GLU A 33 14.64 -1.16 -11.65
CA GLU A 33 14.72 -2.41 -12.39
C GLU A 33 13.39 -3.18 -12.30
N GLN A 34 12.87 -3.37 -11.08
CA GLN A 34 11.57 -4.01 -10.87
C GLN A 34 10.44 -3.25 -11.59
N ALA A 35 10.46 -1.92 -11.54
CA ALA A 35 9.46 -1.11 -12.23
C ALA A 35 9.53 -1.31 -13.75
N ARG A 36 10.73 -1.30 -14.35
CA ARG A 36 10.94 -1.52 -15.79
C ARG A 36 10.55 -2.94 -16.22
N GLU A 37 10.87 -3.94 -15.43
CA GLU A 37 10.45 -5.32 -15.68
C GLU A 37 8.94 -5.46 -15.70
N PHE A 38 8.25 -4.88 -14.71
CA PHE A 38 6.78 -4.88 -14.67
C PHE A 38 6.17 -4.18 -15.89
N ILE A 39 6.66 -3.00 -16.26
CA ILE A 39 6.21 -2.29 -17.46
C ILE A 39 6.39 -3.16 -18.70
N ALA A 40 7.55 -3.83 -18.84
CA ALA A 40 7.82 -4.71 -19.98
C ALA A 40 6.87 -5.93 -19.99
N GLN A 41 6.58 -6.53 -18.84
CA GLN A 41 5.64 -7.63 -18.70
C GLN A 41 4.22 -7.22 -19.14
N ILE A 42 3.73 -6.07 -18.70
CA ILE A 42 2.39 -5.58 -19.08
C ILE A 42 2.36 -5.25 -20.57
N LYS A 43 3.38 -4.57 -21.13
CA LYS A 43 3.46 -4.29 -22.57
C LYS A 43 3.48 -5.57 -23.40
N LYS A 44 4.14 -6.62 -22.93
CA LYS A 44 4.14 -7.94 -23.59
C LYS A 44 2.79 -8.64 -23.49
N LYS A 45 2.13 -8.59 -22.33
CA LYS A 45 0.81 -9.19 -22.11
C LYS A 45 -0.27 -8.51 -22.96
N TYR A 46 -0.20 -7.20 -23.10
CA TYR A 46 -1.18 -6.36 -23.81
C TYR A 46 -0.55 -5.71 -25.06
N TYR A 47 0.18 -6.50 -25.85
CA TYR A 47 0.90 -6.04 -27.05
C TYR A 47 -0.01 -5.51 -28.16
N ASP A 48 -1.27 -5.93 -28.17
CA ASP A 48 -2.31 -5.52 -29.11
C ASP A 48 -3.06 -4.25 -28.67
N ALA A 49 -2.80 -3.76 -27.46
CA ALA A 49 -3.38 -2.51 -26.99
C ALA A 49 -2.76 -1.29 -27.71
N ARG A 50 -3.55 -0.25 -27.88
CA ARG A 50 -3.09 0.97 -28.53
C ARG A 50 -2.01 1.68 -27.73
N HIS A 51 -2.15 1.72 -26.39
CA HIS A 51 -1.25 2.41 -25.48
C HIS A 51 -1.12 1.64 -24.18
N ASN A 52 0.10 1.57 -23.63
CA ASN A 52 0.42 1.09 -22.30
C ASN A 52 1.19 2.20 -21.58
N CYS A 53 0.46 3.22 -21.12
CA CYS A 53 1.05 4.37 -20.44
C CYS A 53 1.46 3.98 -19.02
N TRP A 54 2.56 4.58 -18.53
CA TRP A 54 3.12 4.13 -17.25
C TRP A 54 3.71 5.26 -16.43
N CYS A 55 3.82 5.06 -15.14
CA CYS A 55 4.62 5.85 -14.23
C CYS A 55 5.15 5.01 -13.08
N TYR A 56 6.24 5.47 -12.45
CA TYR A 56 6.71 4.93 -11.18
C TYR A 56 7.33 6.03 -10.31
N LEU A 57 7.24 5.80 -9.00
CA LEU A 57 7.91 6.57 -7.96
C LEU A 57 8.65 5.60 -7.05
N ILE A 58 9.92 5.88 -6.76
CA ILE A 58 10.75 5.06 -5.90
C ILE A 58 11.54 5.99 -4.96
N GLY A 59 11.39 5.77 -3.66
CA GLY A 59 11.97 6.67 -2.67
C GLY A 59 11.44 8.10 -2.80
N SER A 60 12.29 9.09 -2.50
CA SER A 60 11.96 10.51 -2.58
C SER A 60 12.20 11.13 -3.95
N ASP A 61 13.16 10.60 -4.74
CA ASP A 61 13.79 11.34 -5.83
C ASP A 61 13.63 10.69 -7.21
N THR A 62 13.33 9.40 -7.23
CA THR A 62 13.22 8.68 -8.49
C THR A 62 11.78 8.64 -8.97
N LEU A 63 11.47 9.48 -9.94
CA LEU A 63 10.18 9.51 -10.61
C LEU A 63 10.34 9.50 -12.13
N ARG A 64 9.56 8.68 -12.82
CA ARG A 64 9.54 8.59 -14.28
C ARG A 64 8.13 8.30 -14.76
N TYR A 65 7.83 8.70 -15.98
CA TYR A 65 6.56 8.39 -16.64
C TYR A 65 6.71 8.37 -18.16
N GLY A 66 5.73 7.77 -18.82
CA GLY A 66 5.67 7.71 -20.28
C GLY A 66 4.23 7.63 -20.78
N ASP A 67 3.95 8.40 -21.84
CA ASP A 67 2.62 8.50 -22.46
C ASP A 67 2.39 7.43 -23.55
N ASP A 68 3.39 6.67 -23.94
CA ASP A 68 3.30 5.53 -24.89
C ASP A 68 2.45 5.82 -26.14
N GLY A 69 2.69 6.98 -26.77
CA GLY A 69 1.98 7.42 -27.98
C GLY A 69 0.64 8.15 -27.76
N GLU A 70 0.18 8.32 -26.52
CA GLU A 70 -0.87 9.31 -26.22
C GLU A 70 -0.33 10.74 -26.37
N PRO A 71 -1.19 11.75 -26.53
CA PRO A 71 -0.74 13.14 -26.56
C PRO A 71 0.09 13.49 -25.31
N GLN A 72 1.18 14.17 -25.50
CA GLN A 72 2.15 14.48 -24.44
C GLN A 72 1.47 15.08 -23.18
N GLY A 73 1.76 14.51 -22.02
CA GLY A 73 1.27 14.97 -20.71
C GLY A 73 -0.18 14.60 -20.40
N THR A 74 -0.83 13.76 -21.23
CA THR A 74 -2.25 13.39 -21.01
C THR A 74 -2.44 12.08 -20.26
N ALA A 75 -1.38 11.29 -20.08
CA ALA A 75 -1.46 9.96 -19.46
C ALA A 75 -0.48 9.80 -18.28
N GLY A 76 0.80 9.64 -18.54
CA GLY A 76 1.78 9.30 -17.51
C GLY A 76 1.91 10.33 -16.39
N GLN A 77 1.97 11.62 -16.74
CA GLN A 77 2.03 12.71 -15.76
C GLN A 77 0.77 12.78 -14.86
N PRO A 78 -0.47 12.72 -15.40
CA PRO A 78 -1.69 12.62 -14.59
C PRO A 78 -1.71 11.45 -13.62
N MET A 79 -1.25 10.26 -14.04
CA MET A 79 -1.12 9.07 -13.19
C MET A 79 -0.13 9.33 -12.04
N LEU A 80 1.06 9.85 -12.36
CA LEU A 80 2.09 10.21 -11.39
C LEU A 80 1.57 11.16 -10.31
N ASN A 81 0.79 12.16 -10.71
CA ASN A 81 0.22 13.15 -9.80
C ASN A 81 -0.78 12.53 -8.80
N VAL A 82 -1.44 11.42 -9.12
CA VAL A 82 -2.30 10.70 -8.17
C VAL A 82 -1.46 10.21 -6.99
N PHE A 83 -0.38 9.48 -7.25
CA PHE A 83 0.49 8.93 -6.20
C PHE A 83 1.16 10.02 -5.36
N ARG A 84 1.61 11.11 -6.00
CA ARG A 84 2.20 12.24 -5.28
C ARG A 84 1.22 12.93 -4.32
N ARG A 85 -0.04 13.10 -4.71
CA ARG A 85 -1.09 13.70 -3.85
C ARG A 85 -1.42 12.83 -2.65
N GLU A 86 -1.38 11.52 -2.82
CA GLU A 86 -1.62 10.54 -1.75
C GLU A 86 -0.37 10.25 -0.91
N ASN A 87 0.76 10.94 -1.18
CA ASN A 87 2.05 10.70 -0.53
C ASN A 87 2.53 9.24 -0.65
N VAL A 88 2.26 8.63 -1.83
CA VAL A 88 2.59 7.22 -2.11
C VAL A 88 3.85 7.16 -2.95
N THR A 89 4.82 6.36 -2.52
CA THR A 89 6.04 6.01 -3.25
C THR A 89 6.23 4.49 -3.31
N ASN A 90 7.32 4.03 -3.89
CA ASN A 90 7.62 2.61 -4.10
C ASN A 90 6.51 1.90 -4.89
N VAL A 91 6.06 2.56 -5.96
CA VAL A 91 4.94 2.13 -6.79
C VAL A 91 5.29 2.22 -8.27
N VAL A 92 4.87 1.23 -9.04
CA VAL A 92 4.74 1.30 -10.50
C VAL A 92 3.28 1.10 -10.88
N CYS A 93 2.82 1.92 -11.82
CA CYS A 93 1.48 1.80 -12.39
C CYS A 93 1.57 1.82 -13.91
N VAL A 94 0.87 0.88 -14.55
CA VAL A 94 0.69 0.84 -16.00
C VAL A 94 -0.80 0.90 -16.28
N VAL A 95 -1.20 1.75 -17.21
CA VAL A 95 -2.58 1.80 -17.70
C VAL A 95 -2.61 1.42 -19.17
N THR A 96 -3.21 0.28 -19.45
CA THR A 96 -3.44 -0.24 -20.79
C THR A 96 -4.73 0.32 -21.33
N ARG A 97 -4.70 0.88 -22.54
CA ARG A 97 -5.90 1.41 -23.21
C ARG A 97 -6.15 0.75 -24.56
N TYR A 98 -7.37 0.27 -24.72
CA TYR A 98 -7.96 -0.09 -26.02
C TYR A 98 -8.88 1.04 -26.50
N PHE A 99 -8.61 1.58 -27.69
CA PHE A 99 -9.41 2.67 -28.24
C PHE A 99 -10.78 2.19 -28.74
N GLY A 100 -11.83 2.86 -28.30
CA GLY A 100 -13.23 2.49 -28.62
C GLY A 100 -13.85 3.26 -29.81
N GLY A 101 -13.04 3.93 -30.62
CA GLY A 101 -13.54 4.66 -31.80
C GLY A 101 -14.04 6.09 -31.50
N ILE A 102 -14.17 6.50 -30.22
CA ILE A 102 -14.64 7.83 -29.83
C ILE A 102 -13.49 8.57 -29.12
N LEU A 103 -13.15 9.74 -29.62
CA LEU A 103 -12.09 10.59 -29.04
C LEU A 103 -12.54 11.16 -27.69
N LEU A 104 -11.67 11.06 -26.68
CA LEU A 104 -11.89 11.63 -25.36
C LEU A 104 -11.47 13.10 -25.30
N GLY A 105 -10.52 13.51 -26.14
CA GLY A 105 -9.80 14.80 -26.04
C GLY A 105 -8.82 14.81 -24.87
N ALA A 106 -7.89 15.80 -24.83
CA ALA A 106 -6.84 15.86 -23.82
C ALA A 106 -7.37 15.85 -22.39
N GLY A 107 -8.38 16.66 -22.08
CA GLY A 107 -9.00 16.67 -20.74
C GLY A 107 -9.72 15.36 -20.36
N GLY A 108 -10.30 14.67 -21.35
CA GLY A 108 -10.92 13.35 -21.16
C GLY A 108 -9.88 12.28 -20.86
N LEU A 109 -8.77 12.27 -21.60
CA LEU A 109 -7.63 11.37 -21.37
C LEU A 109 -7.04 11.57 -19.97
N THR A 110 -6.71 12.81 -19.61
CA THR A 110 -6.18 13.14 -18.28
C THR A 110 -7.07 12.61 -17.14
N ARG A 111 -8.38 12.79 -17.26
CA ARG A 111 -9.33 12.27 -16.25
C ARG A 111 -9.36 10.73 -16.24
N ALA A 112 -9.36 10.09 -17.40
CA ALA A 112 -9.43 8.64 -17.50
C ALA A 112 -8.18 7.96 -16.94
N TYR A 113 -6.98 8.45 -17.29
CA TYR A 113 -5.72 7.92 -16.75
C TYR A 113 -5.57 8.16 -15.25
N SER A 114 -5.91 9.36 -14.75
CA SER A 114 -5.94 9.65 -13.30
C SER A 114 -6.94 8.77 -12.56
N LYS A 115 -8.13 8.53 -13.15
CA LYS A 115 -9.13 7.63 -12.57
C LYS A 115 -8.59 6.20 -12.48
N SER A 116 -8.00 5.68 -13.56
CA SER A 116 -7.45 4.32 -13.59
C SER A 116 -6.36 4.11 -12.53
N ALA A 117 -5.43 5.09 -12.38
CA ALA A 117 -4.39 5.03 -11.36
C ALA A 117 -4.98 5.08 -9.93
N ARG A 118 -6.01 5.92 -9.70
CA ARG A 118 -6.69 6.02 -8.41
C ARG A 118 -7.45 4.75 -8.07
N ASP A 119 -8.22 4.20 -9.01
CA ASP A 119 -8.98 2.98 -8.81
C ASP A 119 -8.03 1.80 -8.49
N ALA A 120 -6.89 1.71 -9.19
CA ALA A 120 -5.86 0.70 -8.92
C ALA A 120 -5.23 0.86 -7.53
N LEU A 121 -4.95 2.11 -7.11
CA LEU A 121 -4.41 2.38 -5.78
C LEU A 121 -5.42 2.06 -4.68
N ALA A 122 -6.69 2.43 -4.86
CA ALA A 122 -7.76 2.11 -3.92
C ALA A 122 -7.95 0.59 -3.78
N ALA A 123 -7.89 -0.15 -4.89
CA ALA A 123 -7.98 -1.62 -4.86
C ALA A 123 -6.77 -2.26 -4.15
N ALA A 124 -5.57 -1.71 -4.34
CA ALA A 124 -4.36 -2.17 -3.65
C ALA A 124 -4.43 -1.88 -2.14
N GLY A 125 -5.05 -0.76 -1.76
CA GLY A 125 -4.88 -0.15 -0.44
C GLY A 125 -3.48 0.44 -0.27
N VAL A 126 -3.26 1.11 0.83
CA VAL A 126 -1.95 1.67 1.18
C VAL A 126 -1.53 1.23 2.59
N ALA A 127 -0.25 1.37 2.91
CA ALA A 127 0.26 1.24 4.26
C ALA A 127 1.23 2.40 4.54
N GLU A 128 1.25 2.89 5.77
CA GLU A 128 2.24 3.86 6.22
C GLU A 128 3.55 3.14 6.54
N MET A 129 4.66 3.67 6.04
CA MET A 129 5.99 3.19 6.39
C MET A 129 6.38 3.72 7.76
N GLY A 130 6.76 2.84 8.67
CA GLY A 130 7.10 3.21 10.03
C GLY A 130 8.01 2.19 10.71
N ARG A 131 8.48 2.55 11.92
CA ARG A 131 9.17 1.60 12.80
C ARG A 131 8.14 0.78 13.55
N TRP A 132 8.22 -0.53 13.39
CA TRP A 132 7.33 -1.50 13.99
C TRP A 132 8.11 -2.40 14.93
N ALA A 133 7.57 -2.65 16.12
CA ALA A 133 8.07 -3.63 17.05
C ALA A 133 7.18 -4.88 17.01
N THR A 134 7.79 -6.05 16.95
CA THR A 134 7.12 -7.32 17.23
C THR A 134 7.34 -7.63 18.70
N VAL A 135 6.26 -7.88 19.43
CA VAL A 135 6.31 -8.14 20.86
C VAL A 135 5.55 -9.42 21.20
N ASP A 136 6.08 -10.17 22.15
CA ASP A 136 5.41 -11.29 22.78
C ASP A 136 4.77 -10.85 24.10
N ILE A 137 3.47 -11.16 24.26
CA ILE A 137 2.70 -10.82 25.45
C ILE A 137 2.16 -12.13 26.07
N PRO A 138 2.67 -12.59 27.23
CA PRO A 138 2.01 -13.64 27.99
C PRO A 138 0.68 -13.09 28.51
N CYS A 139 -0.43 -13.75 28.17
CA CYS A 139 -1.77 -13.23 28.39
C CYS A 139 -2.63 -14.25 29.17
N PRO A 140 -3.05 -13.97 30.39
CA PRO A 140 -4.07 -14.78 31.07
C PRO A 140 -5.38 -14.80 30.27
N TYR A 141 -6.05 -15.94 30.21
CA TYR A 141 -7.32 -16.10 29.47
C TYR A 141 -8.35 -15.02 29.80
N ALA A 142 -8.45 -14.62 31.06
CA ALA A 142 -9.38 -13.58 31.50
C ALA A 142 -9.11 -12.18 30.93
N LEU A 143 -7.93 -11.93 30.42
CA LEU A 143 -7.52 -10.63 29.88
C LEU A 143 -7.44 -10.60 28.35
N LEU A 144 -7.64 -11.73 27.67
CA LEU A 144 -7.42 -11.86 26.22
C LEU A 144 -8.11 -10.76 25.40
N GLU A 145 -9.41 -10.60 25.58
CA GLU A 145 -10.18 -9.60 24.80
C GLU A 145 -9.81 -8.15 25.15
N ARG A 146 -9.44 -7.90 26.40
CA ARG A 146 -8.97 -6.58 26.84
C ARG A 146 -7.61 -6.25 26.23
N VAL A 147 -6.68 -7.22 26.18
CA VAL A 147 -5.35 -7.06 25.55
C VAL A 147 -5.52 -6.83 24.05
N LYS A 148 -6.35 -7.61 23.36
CA LYS A 148 -6.66 -7.40 21.93
C LYS A 148 -7.25 -6.01 21.66
N GLY A 149 -8.19 -5.56 22.49
CA GLY A 149 -8.76 -4.22 22.39
C GLY A 149 -7.71 -3.13 22.59
N GLN A 150 -6.81 -3.29 23.55
CA GLN A 150 -5.71 -2.34 23.78
C GLN A 150 -4.72 -2.31 22.61
N VAL A 151 -4.35 -3.47 22.08
CA VAL A 151 -3.49 -3.55 20.87
C VAL A 151 -4.11 -2.78 19.71
N THR A 152 -5.40 -2.98 19.45
CA THR A 152 -6.11 -2.25 18.40
C THR A 152 -6.16 -0.73 18.67
N SER A 153 -6.37 -0.31 19.92
CA SER A 153 -6.41 1.11 20.29
C SER A 153 -5.05 1.82 20.09
N LEU A 154 -3.96 1.06 20.15
CA LEU A 154 -2.59 1.52 19.89
C LEU A 154 -2.16 1.32 18.41
N CYS A 155 -3.12 1.16 17.51
CA CYS A 155 -2.88 0.92 16.08
C CYS A 155 -2.04 -0.35 15.79
N GLY A 156 -2.01 -1.30 16.72
CA GLY A 156 -1.32 -2.58 16.57
C GLY A 156 -2.21 -3.67 15.98
N THR A 157 -1.58 -4.80 15.70
CA THR A 157 -2.24 -6.03 15.22
C THR A 157 -1.83 -7.23 16.05
N VAL A 158 -2.76 -8.16 16.29
CA VAL A 158 -2.43 -9.47 16.85
C VAL A 158 -2.13 -10.39 15.67
N ASP A 159 -0.86 -10.77 15.54
CA ASP A 159 -0.37 -11.56 14.39
C ASP A 159 -0.60 -13.06 14.61
N ASN A 160 -0.42 -13.53 15.85
CA ASN A 160 -0.68 -14.90 16.24
C ASN A 160 -1.11 -15.01 17.70
N ALA A 161 -1.69 -16.15 18.06
CA ALA A 161 -2.02 -16.53 19.42
C ALA A 161 -1.74 -18.02 19.62
N ASP A 162 -0.88 -18.34 20.59
CA ASP A 162 -0.61 -19.71 21.00
C ASP A 162 -1.35 -20.01 22.31
N TYR A 163 -2.20 -21.04 22.29
CA TYR A 163 -3.11 -21.41 23.38
C TYR A 163 -2.52 -22.59 24.15
N GLY A 164 -1.93 -22.32 25.32
CA GLY A 164 -1.38 -23.32 26.23
C GLY A 164 -1.98 -23.19 27.63
N ALA A 165 -1.17 -23.44 28.65
CA ALA A 165 -1.57 -23.17 30.08
C ALA A 165 -1.86 -21.68 30.27
N ASP A 166 -1.06 -20.81 29.64
CA ASP A 166 -1.30 -19.39 29.39
C ASP A 166 -1.29 -19.14 27.89
N ILE A 167 -1.92 -18.06 27.45
CA ILE A 167 -1.90 -17.64 26.03
C ILE A 167 -0.62 -16.84 25.80
N ARG A 168 0.05 -17.07 24.66
CA ARG A 168 1.07 -16.17 24.12
C ARG A 168 0.53 -15.45 22.91
N LEU A 169 0.51 -14.12 22.97
CA LEU A 169 0.13 -13.28 21.84
C LEU A 169 1.39 -12.72 21.19
N GLY A 170 1.61 -13.04 19.92
CA GLY A 170 2.53 -12.32 19.05
C GLY A 170 1.81 -11.10 18.49
N VAL A 171 2.35 -9.92 18.74
CA VAL A 171 1.71 -8.65 18.43
C VAL A 171 2.69 -7.74 17.68
N SER A 172 2.22 -7.06 16.64
CA SER A 172 2.91 -5.96 15.98
C SER A 172 2.36 -4.62 16.49
N LEU A 173 3.25 -3.75 16.96
CA LEU A 173 2.92 -2.40 17.42
C LEU A 173 3.79 -1.37 16.71
N PRO A 174 3.30 -0.13 16.46
CA PRO A 174 4.19 0.99 16.19
C PRO A 174 5.23 1.10 17.32
N ALA A 175 6.51 1.26 17.00
CA ALA A 175 7.58 1.19 18.01
C ALA A 175 7.41 2.23 19.12
N GLU A 176 6.85 3.40 18.80
CA GLU A 176 6.51 4.44 19.77
C GLU A 176 5.36 4.09 20.73
N GLN A 177 4.59 3.03 20.45
CA GLN A 177 3.48 2.58 21.29
C GLN A 177 3.85 1.44 22.25
N VAL A 178 5.06 0.91 22.17
CA VAL A 178 5.52 -0.21 23.02
C VAL A 178 5.48 0.17 24.49
N ASP A 179 5.97 1.35 24.85
CA ASP A 179 5.99 1.82 26.25
C ASP A 179 4.56 2.03 26.78
N ALA A 180 3.65 2.54 25.96
CA ALA A 180 2.24 2.71 26.31
C ALA A 180 1.56 1.37 26.53
N MET A 181 1.86 0.36 25.70
CA MET A 181 1.35 -1.01 25.88
C MET A 181 1.89 -1.64 27.19
N GLN A 182 3.19 -1.49 27.46
CA GLN A 182 3.79 -1.99 28.71
C GLN A 182 3.18 -1.34 29.95
N ALA A 183 2.99 -0.01 29.93
CA ALA A 183 2.37 0.71 31.04
C ALA A 183 0.94 0.21 31.30
N TRP A 184 0.16 0.04 30.26
CA TRP A 184 -1.21 -0.50 30.36
C TRP A 184 -1.22 -1.94 30.92
N LEU A 185 -0.31 -2.81 30.45
CA LEU A 185 -0.18 -4.18 30.98
C LEU A 185 0.15 -4.18 32.48
N THR A 186 1.08 -3.33 32.90
CA THR A 186 1.48 -3.18 34.29
C THR A 186 0.29 -2.80 35.17
N GLU A 187 -0.53 -1.83 34.74
CA GLU A 187 -1.73 -1.42 35.46
C GLU A 187 -2.80 -2.54 35.47
N ALA A 188 -3.09 -3.12 34.30
CA ALA A 188 -4.14 -4.14 34.16
C ALA A 188 -3.85 -5.45 34.91
N THR A 189 -2.58 -5.74 35.23
CA THR A 189 -2.11 -7.01 35.81
C THR A 189 -1.41 -6.84 37.16
N ALA A 190 -1.42 -5.63 37.74
CA ALA A 190 -0.63 -5.27 38.91
C ALA A 190 0.86 -5.67 38.80
N GLY A 191 1.41 -5.51 37.60
CA GLY A 191 2.83 -5.80 37.30
C GLY A 191 3.17 -7.27 37.08
N SER A 192 2.19 -8.17 37.04
CA SER A 192 2.45 -9.62 36.86
C SER A 192 2.75 -10.03 35.41
N VAL A 193 2.42 -9.17 34.43
CA VAL A 193 2.65 -9.43 33.01
C VAL A 193 3.55 -8.33 32.42
N SER A 194 4.57 -8.75 31.69
CA SER A 194 5.43 -7.86 30.89
C SER A 194 5.50 -8.36 29.46
N LEU A 195 5.49 -7.43 28.50
CA LEU A 195 5.79 -7.76 27.10
C LEU A 195 7.31 -7.95 26.90
N THR A 196 7.66 -8.67 25.85
CA THR A 196 9.05 -8.80 25.39
C THR A 196 9.14 -8.37 23.94
N VAL A 197 9.97 -7.38 23.64
CA VAL A 197 10.26 -6.99 22.24
C VAL A 197 11.17 -8.06 21.62
N THR A 198 10.72 -8.68 20.54
CA THR A 198 11.46 -9.75 19.83
C THR A 198 12.14 -9.24 18.56
N ALA A 199 11.58 -8.21 17.92
CA ALA A 199 12.18 -7.56 16.75
C ALA A 199 11.72 -6.10 16.64
N GLU A 200 12.55 -5.27 16.01
CA GLU A 200 12.16 -3.95 15.51
C GLU A 200 12.62 -3.79 14.07
N GLU A 201 11.75 -3.32 13.21
CA GLU A 201 12.05 -3.12 11.78
C GLU A 201 11.29 -1.93 11.20
N TYR A 202 11.87 -1.34 10.14
CA TYR A 202 11.21 -0.30 9.36
C TYR A 202 10.46 -0.97 8.20
N ARG A 203 9.15 -1.03 8.29
CA ARG A 203 8.29 -1.76 7.36
C ARG A 203 6.92 -1.10 7.16
N PRO A 204 6.15 -1.53 6.16
CA PRO A 204 4.75 -1.15 6.04
C PRO A 204 3.94 -1.57 7.27
N GLY A 205 3.08 -0.68 7.72
CA GLY A 205 2.07 -0.96 8.73
C GLY A 205 0.86 -1.73 8.17
N PRO A 206 -0.24 -1.79 8.92
CA PRO A 206 -1.49 -2.39 8.46
C PRO A 206 -2.04 -1.71 7.22
N ARG A 207 -2.83 -2.47 6.45
CA ARG A 207 -3.54 -1.93 5.28
C ARG A 207 -4.51 -0.84 5.68
N ILE A 208 -4.45 0.27 4.95
CA ILE A 208 -5.37 1.40 5.02
C ILE A 208 -6.15 1.46 3.71
N GLU A 209 -7.45 1.56 3.80
CA GLU A 209 -8.33 1.80 2.64
C GLU A 209 -8.40 3.30 2.34
N ILE A 210 -8.41 3.70 1.05
CA ILE A 210 -8.41 5.09 0.59
C ILE A 210 -9.51 5.35 -0.44
#